data_0a2154e4001bf99b2753751d0fd5678e
#
_entry.id   0a2154e4001bf99b2753751d0fd5678e
#
_cell.length_a   1.000
_cell.length_b   1.000
_cell.length_c   1.000
_cell.angle_alpha   90.00
_cell.angle_beta   90.00
_cell.angle_gamma   90.00
#
_symmetry.space_group_name_H-M   'P 1'
#
loop_
_entity.id
_entity.type
_entity.pdbx_description
1 polymer ?
#
loop_
_entity_poly.entity_id
_entity_poly.type
_entity_poly.pdbx_seq_one_letter_code
_entity_poly.pdbx_strand_id
1 'polypeptide(L)'
;LLLELIEANKGAFKVAFSISGSALEQFDRYAPEVIESFRKLAQTGNVEFLSETYYHSLASLASEAEFKHQVLKHKEAIEHYFGVTPKAFRNTELVYSDAIGEMVYEMGFKTMLTEGAKHVLGWKSPNFVYTCAQASNLKLLLKNAALSDDIAFRFSDRNWSDWPLTGEKYLSWVKSAAQNDEIVNLFMDYETFGEHQKAASGIFDFMRALPEIVIKDGEFEFVTPTQAAKKHRPVAELDVMDPISWADEERDVTAWLGNELQNDAFNKLNDQAEK
;
A
#
# COMPACT_ATOMS: atom_id res chain seq x y z
N LEU A 1 -8.15 -10.34 15.41
CA LEU A 1 -9.13 -9.45 14.78
C LEU A 1 -9.27 -9.71 13.28
N LEU A 2 -8.24 -9.52 12.44
CA LEU A 2 -8.37 -9.69 10.98
C LEU A 2 -8.78 -11.11 10.57
N LEU A 3 -8.19 -12.13 11.19
CA LEU A 3 -8.58 -13.53 10.95
C LEU A 3 -10.07 -13.75 11.28
N GLU A 4 -10.52 -13.28 12.43
CA GLU A 4 -11.91 -13.34 12.84
C GLU A 4 -12.84 -12.63 11.84
N LEU A 5 -12.42 -11.46 11.31
CA LEU A 5 -13.21 -10.72 10.34
C LEU A 5 -13.30 -11.46 9.00
N ILE A 6 -12.21 -12.07 8.53
CA ILE A 6 -12.21 -12.87 7.31
C ILE A 6 -13.13 -14.09 7.45
N GLU A 7 -13.05 -14.79 8.59
CA GLU A 7 -13.88 -15.95 8.89
C GLU A 7 -15.36 -15.57 9.03
N ALA A 8 -15.67 -14.53 9.82
CA ALA A 8 -17.03 -14.04 10.03
C ALA A 8 -17.71 -13.62 8.72
N ASN A 9 -16.96 -13.03 7.81
CA ASN A 9 -17.44 -12.60 6.49
C ASN A 9 -17.26 -13.68 5.40
N LYS A 10 -16.99 -14.93 5.78
CA LYS A 10 -16.90 -16.09 4.87
C LYS A 10 -15.98 -15.87 3.68
N GLY A 11 -14.87 -15.13 3.90
CA GLY A 11 -13.89 -14.80 2.88
C GLY A 11 -14.28 -13.67 1.91
N ALA A 12 -15.39 -13.00 2.13
CA ALA A 12 -15.76 -11.80 1.35
C ALA A 12 -14.90 -10.58 1.73
N PHE A 13 -14.36 -10.54 2.95
CA PHE A 13 -13.41 -9.50 3.37
C PHE A 13 -11.98 -9.92 2.99
N LYS A 14 -11.28 -9.05 2.27
CA LYS A 14 -9.90 -9.30 1.80
C LYS A 14 -9.04 -8.09 2.08
N VAL A 15 -7.76 -8.36 2.35
CA VAL A 15 -6.74 -7.33 2.63
C VAL A 15 -5.42 -7.68 1.96
N ALA A 16 -4.50 -6.71 1.88
CA ALA A 16 -3.13 -6.94 1.46
C ALA A 16 -2.16 -6.35 2.49
N PHE A 17 -1.00 -6.97 2.64
CA PHE A 17 0.06 -6.54 3.53
C PHE A 17 1.37 -6.30 2.77
N SER A 18 2.04 -5.20 3.08
CA SER A 18 3.44 -4.95 2.82
C SER A 18 4.17 -4.99 4.17
N ILE A 19 5.12 -5.90 4.33
CA ILE A 19 5.86 -6.12 5.58
C ILE A 19 7.33 -6.23 5.20
N SER A 20 8.16 -5.29 5.62
CA SER A 20 9.58 -5.31 5.27
C SER A 20 10.31 -6.55 5.79
N GLY A 21 11.37 -6.96 5.10
CA GLY A 21 12.18 -8.10 5.52
C GLY A 21 12.80 -7.90 6.91
N SER A 22 13.22 -6.68 7.22
CA SER A 22 13.72 -6.33 8.56
C SER A 22 12.67 -6.46 9.65
N ALA A 23 11.41 -6.12 9.37
CA ALA A 23 10.31 -6.35 10.32
C ALA A 23 10.05 -7.85 10.51
N LEU A 24 10.09 -8.64 9.44
CA LEU A 24 9.96 -10.10 9.52
C LEU A 24 11.06 -10.73 10.37
N GLU A 25 12.33 -10.33 10.20
CA GLU A 25 13.43 -10.79 11.05
C GLU A 25 13.24 -10.42 12.53
N GLN A 26 12.72 -9.23 12.80
CA GLN A 26 12.43 -8.79 14.17
C GLN A 26 11.27 -9.60 14.78
N PHE A 27 10.20 -9.83 14.03
CA PHE A 27 9.10 -10.66 14.48
C PHE A 27 9.55 -12.10 14.74
N ASP A 28 10.30 -12.70 13.82
CA ASP A 28 10.81 -14.07 14.00
C ASP A 28 11.65 -14.20 15.27
N ARG A 29 12.47 -13.19 15.57
CA ARG A 29 13.37 -13.20 16.73
C ARG A 29 12.68 -12.86 18.04
N TYR A 30 11.76 -11.90 18.07
CA TYR A 30 11.26 -11.29 19.31
C TYR A 30 9.76 -11.51 19.54
N ALA A 31 9.00 -11.87 18.52
CA ALA A 31 7.55 -12.04 18.57
C ALA A 31 7.06 -13.10 17.54
N PRO A 32 7.55 -14.35 17.60
CA PRO A 32 7.25 -15.39 16.62
C PRO A 32 5.73 -15.68 16.48
N GLU A 33 4.94 -15.38 17.51
CA GLU A 33 3.49 -15.46 17.48
C GLU A 33 2.86 -14.50 16.45
N VAL A 34 3.53 -13.38 16.10
CA VAL A 34 3.10 -12.46 15.04
C VAL A 34 3.28 -13.13 13.67
N ILE A 35 4.42 -13.78 13.42
CA ILE A 35 4.64 -14.56 12.20
C ILE A 35 3.57 -15.64 12.05
N GLU A 36 3.28 -16.36 13.12
CA GLU A 36 2.24 -17.41 13.10
C GLU A 36 0.84 -16.84 12.82
N SER A 37 0.56 -15.63 13.32
CA SER A 37 -0.68 -14.90 13.02
C SER A 37 -0.80 -14.58 11.52
N PHE A 38 0.26 -14.06 10.90
CA PHE A 38 0.29 -13.78 9.47
C PHE A 38 0.26 -15.06 8.61
N ARG A 39 0.87 -16.15 9.10
CA ARG A 39 0.79 -17.45 8.43
C ARG A 39 -0.65 -17.98 8.38
N LYS A 40 -1.40 -17.84 9.46
CA LYS A 40 -2.83 -18.18 9.48
C LYS A 40 -3.64 -17.33 8.51
N LEU A 41 -3.34 -16.03 8.44
CA LEU A 41 -3.97 -15.12 7.46
C LEU A 41 -3.64 -15.55 6.01
N ALA A 42 -2.39 -15.91 5.72
CA ALA A 42 -2.00 -16.43 4.40
C ALA A 42 -2.81 -17.67 3.99
N GLN A 43 -3.02 -18.59 4.93
CA GLN A 43 -3.76 -19.85 4.70
C GLN A 43 -5.24 -19.64 4.36
N THR A 44 -5.83 -18.50 4.70
CA THR A 44 -7.23 -18.19 4.33
C THR A 44 -7.44 -18.02 2.83
N GLY A 45 -6.39 -17.71 2.07
CA GLY A 45 -6.50 -17.34 0.66
C GLY A 45 -7.14 -15.96 0.40
N ASN A 46 -7.45 -15.20 1.46
CA ASN A 46 -8.10 -13.89 1.40
C ASN A 46 -7.14 -12.72 1.69
N VAL A 47 -5.85 -13.02 1.81
CA VAL A 47 -4.79 -12.06 2.05
C VAL A 47 -3.76 -12.13 0.94
N GLU A 48 -3.34 -10.99 0.43
CA GLU A 48 -2.23 -10.87 -0.51
C GLU A 48 -1.03 -10.22 0.19
N PHE A 49 0.13 -10.88 0.16
CA PHE A 49 1.39 -10.29 0.59
C PHE A 49 2.06 -9.64 -0.62
N LEU A 50 2.41 -8.37 -0.45
CA LEU A 50 3.07 -7.57 -1.47
C LEU A 50 4.59 -7.77 -1.38
N SER A 51 5.29 -7.55 -2.48
CA SER A 51 6.74 -7.40 -2.46
C SER A 51 7.11 -5.93 -2.26
N GLU A 52 8.23 -5.70 -1.57
CA GLU A 52 8.83 -4.39 -1.37
C GLU A 52 10.38 -4.49 -1.29
N THR A 53 11.07 -3.40 -0.96
CA THR A 53 12.50 -3.47 -0.61
C THR A 53 12.68 -4.14 0.75
N TYR A 54 13.66 -5.04 0.87
CA TYR A 54 13.87 -5.85 2.08
C TYR A 54 14.05 -5.01 3.35
N TYR A 55 14.83 -3.93 3.24
CA TYR A 55 15.20 -3.07 4.37
C TYR A 55 14.33 -1.81 4.48
N HIS A 56 13.22 -1.73 3.75
CA HIS A 56 12.40 -0.52 3.65
C HIS A 56 13.26 0.70 3.30
N SER A 57 14.07 0.57 2.26
CA SER A 57 15.09 1.53 1.86
C SER A 57 14.70 2.31 0.61
N LEU A 58 15.36 3.44 0.39
CA LEU A 58 15.24 4.26 -0.83
C LEU A 58 16.14 3.75 -1.97
N ALA A 59 16.50 2.46 -1.98
CA ALA A 59 17.39 1.86 -2.98
C ALA A 59 16.91 2.10 -4.43
N SER A 60 15.61 2.20 -4.66
CA SER A 60 15.04 2.52 -5.98
C SER A 60 15.45 3.88 -6.54
N LEU A 61 15.89 4.81 -5.68
CA LEU A 61 16.39 6.14 -6.06
C LEU A 61 17.91 6.19 -6.18
N ALA A 62 18.60 5.14 -5.70
CA ALA A 62 20.04 5.13 -5.51
C ALA A 62 20.79 4.20 -6.46
N SER A 63 20.39 2.94 -6.48
CA SER A 63 21.09 1.87 -7.20
C SER A 63 20.09 0.82 -7.67
N GLU A 64 19.98 0.67 -8.97
CA GLU A 64 19.14 -0.36 -9.59
C GLU A 64 19.53 -1.77 -9.13
N ALA A 65 20.85 -2.04 -9.03
CA ALA A 65 21.36 -3.34 -8.62
C ALA A 65 20.96 -3.66 -7.18
N GLU A 66 21.11 -2.72 -6.26
CA GLU A 66 20.72 -2.88 -4.86
C GLU A 66 19.19 -2.97 -4.73
N PHE A 67 18.45 -2.16 -5.46
CA PHE A 67 16.98 -2.25 -5.50
C PHE A 67 16.53 -3.65 -5.90
N LYS A 68 17.00 -4.16 -7.03
CA LYS A 68 16.67 -5.51 -7.52
C LYS A 68 17.09 -6.59 -6.53
N HIS A 69 18.27 -6.46 -5.90
CA HIS A 69 18.74 -7.38 -4.88
C HIS A 69 17.81 -7.44 -3.67
N GLN A 70 17.42 -6.29 -3.13
CA GLN A 70 16.53 -6.23 -1.97
C GLN A 70 15.13 -6.78 -2.29
N VAL A 71 14.59 -6.49 -3.47
CA VAL A 71 13.28 -7.02 -3.89
C VAL A 71 13.29 -8.54 -4.02
N LEU A 72 14.36 -9.12 -4.59
CA LEU A 72 14.51 -10.57 -4.67
C LEU A 72 14.64 -11.21 -3.29
N LYS A 73 15.47 -10.65 -2.42
CA LYS A 73 15.63 -11.10 -1.03
C LYS A 73 14.29 -11.03 -0.27
N HIS A 74 13.52 -9.97 -0.47
CA HIS A 74 12.22 -9.81 0.16
C HIS A 74 11.22 -10.88 -0.33
N LYS A 75 11.17 -11.14 -1.63
CA LYS A 75 10.33 -12.19 -2.20
C LYS A 75 10.63 -13.55 -1.58
N GLU A 76 11.91 -13.90 -1.45
CA GLU A 76 12.35 -15.14 -0.78
C GLU A 76 11.89 -15.19 0.69
N ALA A 77 11.96 -14.07 1.41
CA ALA A 77 11.48 -14.00 2.80
C ALA A 77 9.97 -14.26 2.90
N ILE A 78 9.15 -13.62 2.05
CA ILE A 78 7.70 -13.86 2.03
C ILE A 78 7.38 -15.33 1.70
N GLU A 79 8.09 -15.92 0.74
CA GLU A 79 7.94 -17.35 0.42
C GLU A 79 8.34 -18.25 1.60
N HIS A 80 9.43 -17.91 2.30
CA HIS A 80 9.91 -18.64 3.47
C HIS A 80 8.92 -18.58 4.63
N TYR A 81 8.46 -17.39 5.01
CA TYR A 81 7.61 -17.23 6.19
C TYR A 81 6.16 -17.64 5.97
N PHE A 82 5.62 -17.41 4.78
CA PHE A 82 4.17 -17.54 4.54
C PHE A 82 3.81 -18.56 3.45
N GLY A 83 4.78 -19.10 2.71
CA GLY A 83 4.55 -20.09 1.66
C GLY A 83 3.82 -19.55 0.42
N VAL A 84 3.85 -18.23 0.22
CA VAL A 84 3.19 -17.55 -0.90
C VAL A 84 4.20 -16.72 -1.69
N THR A 85 4.04 -16.67 -3.02
CA THR A 85 4.86 -15.83 -3.89
C THR A 85 4.16 -14.49 -4.13
N PRO A 86 4.77 -13.34 -3.76
CA PRO A 86 4.22 -12.02 -4.04
C PRO A 86 4.02 -11.79 -5.55
N LYS A 87 2.88 -11.21 -5.93
CA LYS A 87 2.53 -10.92 -7.33
C LYS A 87 2.35 -9.44 -7.62
N ALA A 88 2.09 -8.66 -6.59
CA ALA A 88 2.01 -7.20 -6.64
C ALA A 88 3.16 -6.59 -5.85
N PHE A 89 3.56 -5.39 -6.23
CA PHE A 89 4.68 -4.67 -5.66
C PHE A 89 4.22 -3.34 -5.05
N ARG A 90 4.76 -3.01 -3.88
CA ARG A 90 4.62 -1.71 -3.23
C ARG A 90 6.00 -1.23 -2.82
N ASN A 91 6.46 -0.12 -3.41
CA ASN A 91 7.77 0.41 -3.02
C ASN A 91 7.72 1.09 -1.65
N THR A 92 8.87 1.18 -0.99
CA THR A 92 9.09 1.99 0.22
C THR A 92 8.45 3.36 0.02
N GLU A 93 7.65 3.81 1.00
CA GLU A 93 7.00 5.12 1.02
C GLU A 93 6.14 5.44 -0.23
N LEU A 94 5.66 4.40 -0.92
CA LEU A 94 4.98 4.50 -2.21
C LEU A 94 5.79 5.25 -3.29
N VAL A 95 7.13 5.30 -3.16
CA VAL A 95 8.00 5.96 -4.14
C VAL A 95 7.81 5.33 -5.51
N TYR A 96 7.47 6.15 -6.49
CA TYR A 96 7.22 5.73 -7.86
C TYR A 96 7.69 6.79 -8.86
N SER A 97 8.29 6.32 -9.95
CA SER A 97 8.42 6.99 -11.24
C SER A 97 8.29 5.94 -12.34
N ASP A 98 8.17 6.37 -13.60
CA ASP A 98 8.09 5.43 -14.71
C ASP A 98 9.35 4.55 -14.83
N ALA A 99 10.53 5.10 -14.55
CA ALA A 99 11.78 4.32 -14.50
C ALA A 99 11.74 3.23 -13.41
N ILE A 100 11.21 3.54 -12.23
CA ILE A 100 11.01 2.54 -11.18
C ILE A 100 9.97 1.51 -11.62
N GLY A 101 8.89 1.95 -12.26
CA GLY A 101 7.88 1.05 -12.82
C GLY A 101 8.44 0.07 -13.85
N GLU A 102 9.33 0.54 -14.72
CA GLU A 102 10.03 -0.32 -15.69
C GLU A 102 10.89 -1.38 -15.00
N MET A 103 11.71 -1.01 -14.02
CA MET A 103 12.50 -1.95 -13.23
C MET A 103 11.62 -3.00 -12.52
N VAL A 104 10.49 -2.58 -11.95
CA VAL A 104 9.53 -3.49 -11.29
C VAL A 104 8.90 -4.44 -12.29
N TYR A 105 8.56 -3.96 -13.48
CA TYR A 105 8.02 -4.79 -14.56
C TYR A 105 9.03 -5.83 -15.04
N GLU A 106 10.31 -5.44 -15.22
CA GLU A 106 11.40 -6.34 -15.59
C GLU A 106 11.65 -7.46 -14.58
N MET A 107 11.44 -7.19 -13.28
CA MET A 107 11.48 -8.21 -12.22
C MET A 107 10.26 -9.15 -12.23
N GLY A 108 9.33 -8.99 -13.19
CA GLY A 108 8.20 -9.89 -13.43
C GLY A 108 6.89 -9.49 -12.77
N PHE A 109 6.83 -8.39 -12.03
CA PHE A 109 5.58 -7.87 -11.47
C PHE A 109 4.68 -7.28 -12.56
N LYS A 110 3.37 -7.40 -12.38
CA LYS A 110 2.35 -6.88 -13.31
C LYS A 110 1.40 -5.90 -12.65
N THR A 111 1.57 -5.68 -11.35
CA THR A 111 0.74 -4.78 -10.55
C THR A 111 1.64 -4.07 -9.55
N MET A 112 1.55 -2.75 -9.50
CA MET A 112 2.26 -1.91 -8.53
C MET A 112 1.29 -0.95 -7.87
N LEU A 113 1.49 -0.74 -6.56
CA LEU A 113 0.75 0.20 -5.76
C LEU A 113 1.56 1.48 -5.60
N THR A 114 0.94 2.64 -5.80
CA THR A 114 1.61 3.95 -5.65
C THR A 114 0.66 5.03 -5.17
N GLU A 115 1.19 6.23 -4.93
CA GLU A 115 0.41 7.39 -4.52
C GLU A 115 -0.45 7.92 -5.69
N GLY A 116 -1.64 8.42 -5.36
CA GLY A 116 -2.50 9.16 -6.28
C GLY A 116 -2.20 10.67 -6.26
N ALA A 117 -0.95 11.05 -6.55
CA ALA A 117 -0.50 12.43 -6.45
C ALA A 117 -1.31 13.36 -7.37
N LYS A 118 -1.91 14.39 -6.77
CA LYS A 118 -2.83 15.29 -7.50
C LYS A 118 -2.17 16.05 -8.66
N HIS A 119 -0.91 16.43 -8.49
CA HIS A 119 -0.16 17.15 -9.54
C HIS A 119 0.12 16.26 -10.77
N VAL A 120 0.20 14.94 -10.59
CA VAL A 120 0.32 13.95 -11.67
C VAL A 120 -1.04 13.64 -12.28
N LEU A 121 -2.05 13.41 -11.44
CA LEU A 121 -3.40 13.07 -11.89
C LEU A 121 -4.10 14.23 -12.59
N GLY A 122 -3.85 15.47 -12.14
CA GLY A 122 -4.60 16.63 -12.60
C GLY A 122 -6.09 16.50 -12.32
N TRP A 123 -6.90 16.35 -13.37
CA TRP A 123 -8.35 16.14 -13.26
C TRP A 123 -8.78 14.67 -13.18
N LYS A 124 -7.85 13.73 -13.36
CA LYS A 124 -8.13 12.29 -13.34
C LYS A 124 -8.39 11.82 -11.91
N SER A 125 -9.20 10.77 -11.77
CA SER A 125 -9.48 10.13 -10.47
C SER A 125 -8.44 9.06 -10.14
N PRO A 126 -8.02 8.90 -8.87
CA PRO A 126 -7.19 7.78 -8.44
C PRO A 126 -7.95 6.44 -8.42
N ASN A 127 -9.25 6.45 -8.63
CA ASN A 127 -10.13 5.29 -8.46
C ASN A 127 -10.30 4.46 -9.75
N PHE A 128 -9.30 4.51 -10.63
CA PHE A 128 -9.18 3.66 -11.82
C PHE A 128 -7.83 2.94 -11.85
N VAL A 129 -7.75 1.91 -12.68
CA VAL A 129 -6.46 1.28 -12.99
C VAL A 129 -5.77 2.08 -14.09
N TYR A 130 -4.49 2.35 -13.89
CA TYR A 130 -3.61 2.98 -14.88
C TYR A 130 -2.52 2.03 -15.35
N THR A 131 -1.72 2.43 -16.31
CA THR A 131 -0.47 1.76 -16.69
C THR A 131 0.72 2.70 -16.57
N CYS A 132 1.90 2.14 -16.35
CA CYS A 132 3.17 2.85 -16.41
C CYS A 132 3.47 3.24 -17.88
N ALA A 133 3.90 4.48 -18.14
CA ALA A 133 4.21 4.93 -19.48
C ALA A 133 5.41 4.17 -20.10
N GLN A 134 6.42 3.81 -19.32
CA GLN A 134 7.58 3.04 -19.77
C GLN A 134 7.35 1.51 -19.78
N ALA A 135 6.29 1.03 -19.11
CA ALA A 135 5.95 -0.39 -19.04
C ALA A 135 4.42 -0.58 -19.13
N SER A 136 3.85 -0.48 -20.33
CA SER A 136 2.40 -0.48 -20.58
C SER A 136 1.64 -1.71 -20.07
N ASN A 137 2.34 -2.81 -19.75
CA ASN A 137 1.76 -4.02 -19.14
C ASN A 137 1.87 -4.03 -17.60
N LEU A 138 2.50 -3.03 -16.98
CA LEU A 138 2.46 -2.83 -15.53
C LEU A 138 1.23 -2.00 -15.17
N LYS A 139 0.32 -2.59 -14.43
CA LYS A 139 -0.87 -1.91 -13.92
C LYS A 139 -0.58 -1.20 -12.60
N LEU A 140 -1.04 0.03 -12.50
CA LEU A 140 -0.87 0.89 -11.34
C LEU A 140 -2.20 1.01 -10.59
N LEU A 141 -2.17 0.76 -9.29
CA LEU A 141 -3.26 1.00 -8.35
C LEU A 141 -2.89 2.20 -7.48
N LEU A 142 -3.70 3.24 -7.54
CA LEU A 142 -3.38 4.53 -6.92
C LEU A 142 -4.11 4.70 -5.59
N LYS A 143 -3.40 5.20 -4.56
CA LYS A 143 -3.99 5.51 -3.26
C LYS A 143 -5.08 6.59 -3.43
N ASN A 144 -6.27 6.33 -2.89
CA ASN A 144 -7.20 7.41 -2.59
C ASN A 144 -6.76 8.05 -1.27
N ALA A 145 -5.99 9.14 -1.37
CA ALA A 145 -5.39 9.79 -0.21
C ALA A 145 -6.44 10.32 0.75
N ALA A 146 -7.49 10.99 0.25
CA ALA A 146 -8.52 11.60 1.09
C ALA A 146 -9.20 10.56 2.00
N LEU A 147 -9.71 9.48 1.41
CA LEU A 147 -10.38 8.41 2.16
C LEU A 147 -9.44 7.63 3.06
N SER A 148 -8.19 7.42 2.64
CA SER A 148 -7.19 6.74 3.47
C SER A 148 -6.82 7.59 4.70
N ASP A 149 -6.60 8.88 4.50
CA ASP A 149 -6.18 9.83 5.54
C ASP A 149 -7.32 10.13 6.54
N ASP A 150 -8.59 10.00 6.15
CA ASP A 150 -9.74 10.09 7.05
C ASP A 150 -9.68 9.01 8.15
N ILE A 151 -9.25 7.81 7.81
CA ILE A 151 -9.03 6.74 8.79
C ILE A 151 -7.69 6.93 9.50
N ALA A 152 -6.60 7.16 8.74
CA ALA A 152 -5.25 7.13 9.30
C ALA A 152 -4.98 8.29 10.27
N PHE A 153 -5.45 9.50 9.96
CA PHE A 153 -5.06 10.72 10.68
C PHE A 153 -6.22 11.43 11.35
N ARG A 154 -7.43 11.42 10.75
CA ARG A 154 -8.57 12.22 11.26
C ARG A 154 -9.50 11.46 12.20
N PHE A 155 -9.47 10.15 12.23
CA PHE A 155 -10.42 9.29 12.93
C PHE A 155 -10.67 9.68 14.39
N SER A 156 -9.62 9.99 15.16
CA SER A 156 -9.72 10.36 16.57
C SER A 156 -9.74 11.87 16.84
N ASP A 157 -9.61 12.71 15.81
CA ASP A 157 -9.64 14.17 15.97
C ASP A 157 -11.06 14.67 16.22
N ARG A 158 -11.35 15.02 17.49
CA ARG A 158 -12.66 15.55 17.91
C ARG A 158 -12.98 16.94 17.39
N ASN A 159 -11.96 17.66 16.87
CA ASN A 159 -12.16 18.97 16.26
C ASN A 159 -12.47 18.87 14.76
N TRP A 160 -12.32 17.69 14.19
CA TRP A 160 -12.71 17.46 12.82
C TRP A 160 -14.23 17.57 12.66
N SER A 161 -14.70 18.38 11.69
CA SER A 161 -16.12 18.64 11.47
C SER A 161 -16.94 17.39 11.24
N ASP A 162 -16.31 16.34 10.73
CA ASP A 162 -16.94 15.07 10.42
C ASP A 162 -16.78 14.01 11.51
N TRP A 163 -16.18 14.36 12.65
CA TRP A 163 -16.15 13.46 13.79
C TRP A 163 -17.56 13.24 14.39
N PRO A 164 -17.95 12.03 14.82
CA PRO A 164 -17.21 10.76 14.71
C PRO A 164 -17.38 10.12 13.32
N LEU A 165 -16.35 9.41 12.88
CA LEU A 165 -16.40 8.60 11.67
C LEU A 165 -17.02 7.24 12.00
N THR A 166 -18.19 6.94 11.43
CA THR A 166 -18.85 5.62 11.52
C THR A 166 -18.68 4.84 10.22
N GLY A 167 -18.88 3.53 10.25
CA GLY A 167 -18.80 2.68 9.05
C GLY A 167 -19.80 3.08 7.97
N GLU A 168 -21.04 3.44 8.34
CA GLU A 168 -22.06 3.90 7.41
C GLU A 168 -21.72 5.23 6.77
N LYS A 169 -21.22 6.19 7.58
CA LYS A 169 -20.74 7.48 7.07
C LYS A 169 -19.61 7.28 6.10
N TYR A 170 -18.61 6.45 6.46
CA TYR A 170 -17.49 6.15 5.61
C TYR A 170 -17.91 5.48 4.29
N LEU A 171 -18.80 4.49 4.34
CA LEU A 171 -19.33 3.88 3.12
C LEU A 171 -20.04 4.91 2.23
N SER A 172 -20.78 5.85 2.80
CA SER A 172 -21.41 6.91 2.01
C SER A 172 -20.39 7.80 1.27
N TRP A 173 -19.24 8.04 1.88
CA TRP A 173 -18.12 8.77 1.23
C TRP A 173 -17.45 7.94 0.15
N VAL A 174 -17.23 6.65 0.40
CA VAL A 174 -16.71 5.73 -0.62
C VAL A 174 -17.63 5.72 -1.85
N LYS A 175 -18.95 5.63 -1.65
CA LYS A 175 -19.94 5.72 -2.73
C LYS A 175 -19.88 7.05 -3.47
N SER A 176 -19.78 8.14 -2.74
CA SER A 176 -19.69 9.48 -3.32
C SER A 176 -18.39 9.67 -4.13
N ALA A 177 -17.28 9.12 -3.65
CA ALA A 177 -15.99 9.19 -4.34
C ALA A 177 -15.93 8.29 -5.59
N ALA A 178 -16.69 7.19 -5.59
CA ALA A 178 -16.66 6.16 -6.63
C ALA A 178 -17.82 6.24 -7.64
N GLN A 179 -18.56 7.36 -7.72
CA GLN A 179 -19.80 7.47 -8.49
C GLN A 179 -19.78 6.89 -9.91
N ASN A 180 -18.67 7.02 -10.63
CA ASN A 180 -18.46 6.47 -11.97
C ASN A 180 -17.13 5.73 -12.10
N ASP A 181 -16.47 5.48 -10.97
CA ASP A 181 -15.16 4.90 -10.88
C ASP A 181 -15.24 3.40 -10.62
N GLU A 182 -14.17 2.67 -10.91
CA GLU A 182 -14.19 1.20 -10.89
C GLU A 182 -13.66 0.61 -9.59
N ILE A 183 -12.73 1.30 -8.92
CA ILE A 183 -12.03 0.81 -7.71
C ILE A 183 -11.83 1.95 -6.71
N VAL A 184 -11.71 1.60 -5.44
CA VAL A 184 -11.22 2.53 -4.40
C VAL A 184 -10.10 1.83 -3.65
N ASN A 185 -8.90 2.41 -3.71
CA ASN A 185 -7.72 1.87 -3.05
C ASN A 185 -7.45 2.62 -1.75
N LEU A 186 -7.51 1.90 -0.63
CA LEU A 186 -7.25 2.42 0.70
C LEU A 186 -5.90 1.89 1.16
N PHE A 187 -4.89 2.77 1.22
CA PHE A 187 -3.53 2.44 1.66
C PHE A 187 -3.21 3.24 2.91
N MET A 188 -2.76 2.57 3.94
CA MET A 188 -2.34 3.20 5.19
C MET A 188 -1.37 2.29 5.92
N ASP A 189 -0.62 2.86 6.85
CA ASP A 189 0.27 2.10 7.72
C ASP A 189 -0.52 1.16 8.61
N TYR A 190 0.07 -0.01 8.90
CA TYR A 190 -0.56 -0.97 9.79
C TYR A 190 -0.67 -0.44 11.22
N GLU A 191 0.28 0.41 11.61
CA GLU A 191 0.32 1.15 12.88
C GLU A 191 -0.87 2.09 13.06
N THR A 192 -1.60 2.41 12.01
CA THR A 192 -2.88 3.14 12.11
C THR A 192 -3.78 2.47 13.16
N PHE A 193 -3.81 1.15 13.19
CA PHE A 193 -4.69 0.36 14.06
C PHE A 193 -4.00 -0.04 15.37
N GLY A 194 -3.95 0.86 16.32
CA GLY A 194 -3.44 0.64 17.67
C GLY A 194 -2.32 1.57 18.10
N GLU A 195 -1.56 2.12 17.17
CA GLU A 195 -0.48 3.08 17.44
C GLU A 195 -0.94 4.52 17.15
N HIS A 196 -1.25 4.85 15.90
CA HIS A 196 -1.73 6.19 15.53
C HIS A 196 -3.14 6.42 16.07
N GLN A 197 -4.04 5.46 15.84
CA GLN A 197 -5.38 5.47 16.38
C GLN A 197 -5.46 4.47 17.54
N LYS A 198 -5.40 4.97 18.77
CA LYS A 198 -5.42 4.13 19.99
C LYS A 198 -6.76 3.38 20.11
N ALA A 199 -6.75 2.24 20.81
CA ALA A 199 -7.96 1.45 21.03
C ALA A 199 -9.13 2.26 21.63
N ALA A 200 -8.82 3.23 22.51
CA ALA A 200 -9.82 4.13 23.11
C ALA A 200 -10.51 5.07 22.12
N SER A 201 -10.00 5.23 20.88
CA SER A 201 -10.65 6.01 19.84
C SER A 201 -11.86 5.31 19.22
N GLY A 202 -12.02 4.00 19.42
CA GLY A 202 -13.04 3.18 18.77
C GLY A 202 -12.62 2.62 17.40
N ILE A 203 -11.34 2.78 16.99
CA ILE A 203 -10.83 2.35 15.68
C ILE A 203 -11.06 0.85 15.43
N PHE A 204 -10.93 0.01 16.45
CA PHE A 204 -11.16 -1.43 16.32
C PHE A 204 -12.63 -1.79 16.17
N ASP A 205 -13.55 -1.01 16.74
CA ASP A 205 -14.99 -1.20 16.56
C ASP A 205 -15.41 -0.76 15.16
N PHE A 206 -14.85 0.35 14.67
CA PHE A 206 -14.99 0.77 13.27
C PHE A 206 -14.49 -0.33 12.32
N MET A 207 -13.30 -0.89 12.58
CA MET A 207 -12.72 -1.95 11.77
C MET A 207 -13.54 -3.25 11.78
N ARG A 208 -14.23 -3.55 12.90
CA ARG A 208 -15.17 -4.69 12.96
C ARG A 208 -16.44 -4.43 12.15
N ALA A 209 -16.97 -3.22 12.21
CA ALA A 209 -18.23 -2.89 11.58
C ALA A 209 -18.12 -2.69 10.06
N LEU A 210 -17.06 -2.03 9.59
CA LEU A 210 -16.94 -1.61 8.19
C LEU A 210 -17.07 -2.75 7.18
N PRO A 211 -16.38 -3.91 7.32
CA PRO A 211 -16.50 -5.00 6.36
C PRO A 211 -17.93 -5.53 6.24
N GLU A 212 -18.62 -5.71 7.36
CA GLU A 212 -20.00 -6.19 7.36
C GLU A 212 -20.96 -5.20 6.68
N ILE A 213 -20.80 -3.90 6.97
CA ILE A 213 -21.58 -2.82 6.37
C ILE A 213 -21.42 -2.80 4.85
N VAL A 214 -20.17 -2.86 4.36
CA VAL A 214 -19.87 -2.86 2.92
C VAL A 214 -20.42 -4.10 2.24
N ILE A 215 -20.22 -5.29 2.81
CA ILE A 215 -20.68 -6.56 2.24
C ILE A 215 -22.21 -6.62 2.20
N LYS A 216 -22.87 -6.16 3.26
CA LYS A 216 -24.35 -6.14 3.34
C LYS A 216 -24.96 -5.16 2.35
N ASP A 217 -24.32 -4.02 2.11
CA ASP A 217 -24.76 -3.05 1.13
C ASP A 217 -24.71 -3.61 -0.30
N GLY A 218 -23.67 -4.39 -0.64
CA GLY A 218 -23.56 -5.16 -1.87
C GLY A 218 -23.15 -4.37 -3.12
N GLU A 219 -22.90 -3.07 -3.03
CA GLU A 219 -22.42 -2.25 -4.15
C GLU A 219 -20.94 -2.44 -4.40
N PHE A 220 -20.17 -2.68 -3.32
CA PHE A 220 -18.72 -2.91 -3.36
C PHE A 220 -18.37 -4.33 -2.92
N GLU A 221 -17.24 -4.80 -3.40
CA GLU A 221 -16.59 -6.03 -2.94
C GLU A 221 -15.14 -5.76 -2.54
N PHE A 222 -14.66 -6.46 -1.53
CA PHE A 222 -13.23 -6.44 -1.20
C PHE A 222 -12.47 -7.37 -2.14
N VAL A 223 -11.39 -6.84 -2.73
CA VAL A 223 -10.51 -7.59 -3.63
C VAL A 223 -9.06 -7.35 -3.25
N THR A 224 -8.19 -8.31 -3.58
CA THR A 224 -6.76 -8.08 -3.44
C THR A 224 -6.22 -7.27 -4.61
N PRO A 225 -5.04 -6.63 -4.49
CA PRO A 225 -4.42 -5.86 -5.57
C PRO A 225 -4.31 -6.61 -6.90
N THR A 226 -3.86 -7.87 -6.86
CA THR A 226 -3.79 -8.70 -8.07
C THR A 226 -5.19 -9.00 -8.65
N GLN A 227 -6.20 -9.18 -7.80
CA GLN A 227 -7.58 -9.38 -8.25
C GLN A 227 -8.15 -8.11 -8.90
N ALA A 228 -7.96 -6.94 -8.27
CA ALA A 228 -8.36 -5.66 -8.83
C ALA A 228 -7.72 -5.42 -10.21
N ALA A 229 -6.41 -5.60 -10.30
CA ALA A 229 -5.67 -5.44 -11.54
C ALA A 229 -6.12 -6.42 -12.65
N LYS A 230 -6.58 -7.62 -12.31
CA LYS A 230 -7.13 -8.59 -13.29
C LYS A 230 -8.53 -8.23 -13.74
N LYS A 231 -9.35 -7.73 -12.82
CA LYS A 231 -10.77 -7.46 -13.05
C LYS A 231 -10.98 -6.22 -13.93
N HIS A 232 -10.16 -5.19 -13.74
CA HIS A 232 -10.32 -3.89 -14.40
C HIS A 232 -9.27 -3.67 -15.49
N ARG A 233 -9.70 -2.98 -16.56
CA ARG A 233 -8.81 -2.56 -17.64
C ARG A 233 -8.23 -1.18 -17.30
N PRO A 234 -6.98 -0.92 -17.66
CA PRO A 234 -6.43 0.42 -17.51
C PRO A 234 -7.22 1.43 -18.36
N VAL A 235 -7.48 2.60 -17.78
CA VAL A 235 -8.19 3.68 -18.48
C VAL A 235 -7.26 4.61 -19.23
N ALA A 236 -5.98 4.71 -18.76
CA ALA A 236 -4.96 5.56 -19.38
C ALA A 236 -3.56 5.15 -18.90
N GLU A 237 -2.55 5.66 -19.56
CA GLU A 237 -1.18 5.69 -19.08
C GLU A 237 -1.01 6.84 -18.09
N LEU A 238 -0.16 6.63 -17.08
CA LEU A 238 0.29 7.65 -16.15
C LEU A 238 1.75 7.94 -16.47
N ASP A 239 2.05 9.20 -16.78
CA ASP A 239 3.39 9.68 -17.08
C ASP A 239 3.96 10.37 -15.83
N VAL A 240 4.96 9.74 -15.21
CA VAL A 240 5.58 10.18 -13.95
C VAL A 240 7.09 10.18 -14.11
N MET A 241 7.62 11.30 -14.62
CA MET A 241 9.07 11.46 -14.87
C MET A 241 9.84 11.60 -13.56
N ASP A 242 9.37 12.48 -12.68
CA ASP A 242 9.98 12.75 -11.38
C ASP A 242 9.34 11.87 -10.29
N PRO A 243 10.14 11.31 -9.37
CA PRO A 243 9.60 10.42 -8.34
C PRO A 243 8.55 11.09 -7.44
N ILE A 244 7.42 10.42 -7.30
CA ILE A 244 6.37 10.75 -6.32
C ILE A 244 6.45 9.82 -5.11
N SER A 245 5.81 10.24 -4.00
CA SER A 245 5.70 9.49 -2.76
C SER A 245 4.42 9.89 -2.02
N TRP A 246 4.04 9.15 -0.99
CA TRP A 246 2.95 9.57 -0.09
C TRP A 246 3.41 10.47 1.06
N ALA A 247 4.73 10.64 1.22
CA ALA A 247 5.28 11.51 2.24
C ALA A 247 5.01 12.99 1.90
N ASP A 248 4.81 13.76 2.94
CA ASP A 248 4.51 15.18 2.94
C ASP A 248 3.33 15.62 2.03
N GLU A 249 3.02 16.91 2.02
CA GLU A 249 1.92 17.46 1.21
C GLU A 249 2.30 17.59 -0.27
N GLU A 250 3.58 17.77 -0.56
CA GLU A 250 4.14 17.90 -1.92
C GLU A 250 4.00 16.62 -2.73
N ARG A 251 3.91 15.48 -2.06
CA ARG A 251 3.83 14.15 -2.68
C ARG A 251 4.99 13.86 -3.63
N ASP A 252 6.19 14.26 -3.24
CA ASP A 252 7.46 14.01 -3.93
C ASP A 252 8.48 13.34 -2.99
N VAL A 253 9.77 13.42 -3.29
CA VAL A 253 10.84 12.82 -2.48
C VAL A 253 11.61 13.84 -1.62
N THR A 254 11.15 15.07 -1.51
CA THR A 254 11.82 16.14 -0.76
C THR A 254 11.86 15.88 0.75
N ALA A 255 11.01 15.00 1.29
CA ALA A 255 11.11 14.51 2.65
C ALA A 255 12.49 13.91 2.96
N TRP A 256 13.14 13.28 1.98
CA TRP A 256 14.44 12.61 2.12
C TRP A 256 15.57 13.26 1.32
N LEU A 257 15.27 13.94 0.20
CA LEU A 257 16.22 14.50 -0.75
C LEU A 257 15.97 15.99 -1.01
N GLY A 258 15.43 16.72 -0.03
CA GLY A 258 14.98 18.10 -0.15
C GLY A 258 16.06 19.15 0.16
N ASN A 259 17.21 18.77 0.71
CA ASN A 259 18.27 19.71 1.07
C ASN A 259 19.68 19.12 0.87
N GLU A 260 20.70 19.99 0.91
CA GLU A 260 22.10 19.61 0.68
C GLU A 260 22.61 18.56 1.66
N LEU A 261 22.22 18.62 2.93
CA LEU A 261 22.66 17.66 3.96
C LEU A 261 22.07 16.27 3.69
N GLN A 262 20.80 16.17 3.33
CA GLN A 262 20.14 14.92 2.97
C GLN A 262 20.78 14.32 1.72
N ASN A 263 21.01 15.15 0.69
CA ASN A 263 21.63 14.71 -0.55
C ASN A 263 23.07 14.24 -0.34
N ASP A 264 23.86 14.95 0.48
CA ASP A 264 25.24 14.53 0.80
C ASP A 264 25.28 13.19 1.55
N ALA A 265 24.36 13.00 2.53
CA ALA A 265 24.25 11.74 3.26
C ALA A 265 23.84 10.58 2.35
N PHE A 266 22.86 10.80 1.47
CA PHE A 266 22.38 9.82 0.51
C PHE A 266 23.46 9.40 -0.49
N ASN A 267 24.17 10.37 -1.07
CA ASN A 267 25.25 10.11 -2.02
C ASN A 267 26.43 9.35 -1.35
N LYS A 268 26.81 9.74 -0.14
CA LYS A 268 27.88 9.04 0.62
C LYS A 268 27.52 7.61 0.97
N LEU A 269 26.25 7.35 1.29
CA LEU A 269 25.80 5.99 1.55
C LEU A 269 25.91 5.13 0.28
N ASN A 270 25.50 5.66 -0.85
CA ASN A 270 25.55 4.95 -2.14
C ASN A 270 26.98 4.70 -2.60
N ASP A 271 27.87 5.69 -2.48
CA ASP A 271 29.31 5.54 -2.80
C ASP A 271 30.01 4.44 -1.97
N GLN A 272 29.50 4.15 -0.77
CA GLN A 272 30.02 3.07 0.07
C GLN A 272 29.41 1.71 -0.26
N ALA A 273 28.18 1.65 -0.74
CA ALA A 273 27.55 0.41 -1.13
C ALA A 273 28.12 -0.18 -2.44
N GLU A 274 28.75 0.65 -3.30
CA GLU A 274 29.42 0.21 -4.53
C GLU A 274 30.85 -0.31 -4.33
N LYS A 275 31.42 -0.20 -3.12
CA LYS A 275 32.78 -0.68 -2.75
C LYS A 275 32.74 -2.04 -2.09
#